data_9369c9b4fb0a08abcf370ee2f783ceac
#
_entry.id   9369c9b4fb0a08abcf370ee2f783ceac
#
_cell.length_a   1.000
_cell.length_b   1.000
_cell.length_c   1.000
_cell.angle_alpha   90.00
_cell.angle_beta   90.00
_cell.angle_gamma   90.00
#
_symmetry.space_group_name_H-M   'P 1'
#
loop_
_entity.id
_entity.type
_entity.pdbx_description
1 polymer ?
#
loop_
_entity_poly.entity_id
_entity_poly.type
_entity_poly.pdbx_seq_one_letter_code
_entity_poly.pdbx_strand_id
1 'polypeptide(L)'
;MNYLLPLFSVLLGYGIALFLKPKSKTKLKLLLAFSGSFLLSLTVMHLLPEVYESHNTNIGLFIMAGILFQIILEFFSKGAEHGHVHGHETMSHIPWLLFVSLCIHAFLEGFPVSHHHNLALGIAIHHLPIAIILTMFFINAQLDKKAIFFFMITFAVMTPLGTILSDYLPILNNYYNEITAVVIGILFHISSTIIFES
;
A
#
# COMPACT_ATOMS: atom_id res chain seq x y z
N MET A 1 3.31 -15.17 11.79
CA MET A 1 4.32 -15.19 10.70
C MET A 1 3.84 -14.53 9.40
N ASN A 2 2.54 -14.33 9.22
CA ASN A 2 2.00 -13.80 7.95
C ASN A 2 2.28 -12.31 7.69
N TYR A 3 2.60 -11.54 8.73
CA TYR A 3 2.93 -10.10 8.62
C TYR A 3 4.23 -9.83 7.83
N LEU A 4 5.07 -10.84 7.61
CA LEU A 4 6.26 -10.70 6.77
C LEU A 4 5.97 -10.88 5.25
N LEU A 5 4.77 -11.35 4.87
CA LEU A 5 4.41 -11.53 3.46
C LEU A 5 4.51 -10.22 2.64
N PRO A 6 3.97 -9.07 3.12
CA PRO A 6 4.11 -7.80 2.41
C PRO A 6 5.58 -7.39 2.25
N LEU A 7 6.42 -7.58 3.27
CA LEU A 7 7.84 -7.29 3.20
C LEU A 7 8.53 -8.12 2.09
N PHE A 8 8.33 -9.43 2.11
CA PHE A 8 8.93 -10.30 1.08
C PHE A 8 8.39 -9.98 -0.32
N SER A 9 7.14 -9.59 -0.43
CA SER A 9 6.53 -9.19 -1.69
C SER A 9 7.19 -7.94 -2.30
N VAL A 10 7.45 -6.90 -1.48
CA VAL A 10 8.18 -5.71 -1.91
C VAL A 10 9.60 -6.06 -2.34
N LEU A 11 10.31 -6.87 -1.54
CA LEU A 11 11.68 -7.30 -1.87
C LEU A 11 11.73 -8.13 -3.15
N LEU A 12 10.75 -9.01 -3.36
CA LEU A 12 10.61 -9.80 -4.57
C LEU A 12 10.34 -8.89 -5.78
N GLY A 13 9.42 -7.93 -5.67
CA GLY A 13 9.12 -6.95 -6.72
C GLY A 13 10.35 -6.11 -7.08
N TYR A 14 11.09 -5.65 -6.08
CA TYR A 14 12.36 -4.95 -6.25
C TYR A 14 13.38 -5.82 -7.02
N GLY A 15 13.54 -7.09 -6.63
CA GLY A 15 14.42 -8.04 -7.30
C GLY A 15 13.98 -8.29 -8.76
N ILE A 16 12.68 -8.52 -9.00
CA ILE A 16 12.14 -8.71 -10.34
C ILE A 16 12.46 -7.48 -11.23
N ALA A 17 12.28 -6.27 -10.71
CA ALA A 17 12.59 -5.05 -11.47
C ALA A 17 14.07 -4.93 -11.81
N LEU A 18 14.98 -5.30 -10.89
CA LEU A 18 16.42 -5.24 -11.13
C LEU A 18 16.91 -6.26 -12.16
N PHE A 19 16.44 -7.52 -12.05
CA PHE A 19 16.98 -8.64 -12.85
C PHE A 19 16.21 -8.85 -14.16
N LEU A 20 14.87 -8.80 -14.11
CA LEU A 20 14.03 -9.11 -15.28
C LEU A 20 13.65 -7.88 -16.11
N LYS A 21 13.67 -6.67 -15.50
CA LYS A 21 13.34 -5.38 -16.16
C LYS A 21 12.12 -5.48 -17.07
N PRO A 22 10.94 -5.81 -16.53
CA PRO A 22 9.75 -6.07 -17.34
C PRO A 22 9.39 -4.85 -18.19
N LYS A 23 9.30 -5.05 -19.51
CA LYS A 23 9.03 -3.96 -20.49
C LYS A 23 7.54 -3.83 -20.84
N SER A 24 6.74 -4.85 -20.54
CA SER A 24 5.33 -4.88 -20.93
C SER A 24 4.47 -4.07 -19.96
N LYS A 25 4.15 -2.84 -20.33
CA LYS A 25 3.25 -1.97 -19.56
C LYS A 25 1.88 -2.63 -19.37
N THR A 26 1.33 -3.28 -20.40
CA THR A 26 0.03 -3.95 -20.33
C THR A 26 0.00 -5.06 -19.28
N LYS A 27 1.04 -5.91 -19.21
CA LYS A 27 1.09 -6.98 -18.20
C LYS A 27 1.19 -6.43 -16.78
N LEU A 28 1.95 -5.35 -16.59
CA LEU A 28 2.05 -4.68 -15.27
C LEU A 28 0.71 -4.04 -14.89
N LYS A 29 0.02 -3.38 -15.80
CA LYS A 29 -1.32 -2.83 -15.57
C LYS A 29 -2.35 -3.91 -15.21
N LEU A 30 -2.36 -5.03 -15.94
CA LEU A 30 -3.24 -6.17 -15.63
C LEU A 30 -2.94 -6.76 -14.26
N LEU A 31 -1.66 -6.90 -13.89
CA LEU A 31 -1.28 -7.38 -12.57
C LEU A 31 -1.72 -6.41 -11.47
N LEU A 32 -1.58 -5.11 -11.72
CA LEU A 32 -2.02 -4.06 -10.80
C LEU A 32 -3.54 -4.07 -10.66
N ALA A 33 -4.30 -4.11 -11.76
CA ALA A 33 -5.77 -4.21 -11.74
C ALA A 33 -6.27 -5.46 -11.00
N PHE A 34 -5.64 -6.61 -11.24
CA PHE A 34 -5.94 -7.84 -10.50
C PHE A 34 -5.70 -7.65 -9.00
N SER A 35 -4.56 -7.06 -8.62
CA SER A 35 -4.21 -6.86 -7.21
C SER A 35 -5.18 -5.89 -6.51
N GLY A 36 -5.57 -4.80 -7.16
CA GLY A 36 -6.56 -3.85 -6.66
C GLY A 36 -7.94 -4.49 -6.48
N SER A 37 -8.39 -5.28 -7.47
CA SER A 37 -9.67 -5.99 -7.40
C SER A 37 -9.68 -7.04 -6.28
N PHE A 38 -8.57 -7.75 -6.08
CA PHE A 38 -8.43 -8.72 -5.00
C PHE A 38 -8.47 -8.04 -3.64
N LEU A 39 -7.75 -6.93 -3.49
CA LEU A 39 -7.73 -6.14 -2.25
C LEU A 39 -9.12 -5.55 -1.93
N LEU A 40 -9.82 -5.03 -2.94
CA LEU A 40 -11.20 -4.55 -2.80
C LEU A 40 -12.13 -5.65 -2.31
N SER A 41 -12.02 -6.85 -2.90
CA SER A 41 -12.84 -8.00 -2.51
C SER A 41 -12.63 -8.37 -1.04
N LEU A 42 -11.37 -8.43 -0.58
CA LEU A 42 -11.07 -8.70 0.84
C LEU A 42 -11.62 -7.62 1.76
N THR A 43 -11.49 -6.37 1.36
CA THR A 43 -11.99 -5.23 2.15
C THR A 43 -13.51 -5.29 2.30
N VAL A 44 -14.24 -5.54 1.20
CA VAL A 44 -15.72 -5.60 1.21
C VAL A 44 -16.25 -6.84 1.92
N MET A 45 -15.61 -8.00 1.72
CA MET A 45 -16.14 -9.26 2.21
C MET A 45 -15.72 -9.61 3.64
N HIS A 46 -14.61 -9.05 4.12
CA HIS A 46 -14.08 -9.39 5.44
C HIS A 46 -14.01 -8.18 6.37
N LEU A 47 -13.30 -7.11 5.99
CA LEU A 47 -13.08 -5.98 6.90
C LEU A 47 -14.33 -5.15 7.14
N LEU A 48 -15.09 -4.86 6.08
CA LEU A 48 -16.26 -4.00 6.17
C LEU A 48 -17.37 -4.59 7.06
N PRO A 49 -17.78 -5.86 6.92
CA PRO A 49 -18.77 -6.46 7.81
C PRO A 49 -18.34 -6.42 9.27
N GLU A 50 -17.10 -6.76 9.56
CA GLU A 50 -16.57 -6.82 10.93
C GLU A 50 -16.64 -5.47 11.66
N VAL A 51 -16.20 -4.38 11.02
CA VAL A 51 -16.25 -3.07 11.69
C VAL A 51 -17.68 -2.59 11.95
N TYR A 52 -18.67 -3.03 11.11
CA TYR A 52 -20.08 -2.73 11.34
C TYR A 52 -20.72 -3.59 12.44
N GLU A 53 -20.19 -4.79 12.73
CA GLU A 53 -20.62 -5.61 13.87
C GLU A 53 -20.28 -4.97 15.23
N SER A 54 -19.35 -4.01 15.26
CA SER A 54 -19.02 -3.27 16.48
C SER A 54 -20.14 -2.39 17.03
N HIS A 55 -21.24 -2.20 16.28
CA HIS A 55 -22.37 -1.31 16.59
C HIS A 55 -21.97 0.16 16.84
N ASN A 56 -20.76 0.58 16.49
CA ASN A 56 -20.35 1.98 16.57
C ASN A 56 -21.00 2.77 15.43
N THR A 57 -21.89 3.71 15.77
CA THR A 57 -22.63 4.52 14.80
C THR A 57 -21.76 5.43 13.94
N ASN A 58 -20.52 5.67 14.34
CA ASN A 58 -19.59 6.56 13.64
C ASN A 58 -18.66 5.87 12.64
N ILE A 59 -18.78 4.55 12.45
CA ILE A 59 -17.90 3.77 11.53
C ILE A 59 -17.83 4.41 10.14
N GLY A 60 -18.98 4.82 9.59
CA GLY A 60 -19.04 5.49 8.29
C GLY A 60 -18.20 6.78 8.22
N LEU A 61 -18.14 7.56 9.32
CA LEU A 61 -17.31 8.77 9.39
C LEU A 61 -15.82 8.43 9.35
N PHE A 62 -15.39 7.36 10.03
CA PHE A 62 -14.00 6.90 9.99
C PHE A 62 -13.61 6.39 8.61
N ILE A 63 -14.49 5.65 7.90
CA ILE A 63 -14.28 5.24 6.52
C ILE A 63 -14.10 6.47 5.62
N MET A 64 -15.00 7.45 5.72
CA MET A 64 -14.89 8.71 4.96
C MET A 64 -13.62 9.47 5.28
N ALA A 65 -13.20 9.52 6.54
CA ALA A 65 -11.94 10.12 6.93
C ALA A 65 -10.75 9.40 6.28
N GLY A 66 -10.79 8.07 6.20
CA GLY A 66 -9.78 7.26 5.51
C GLY A 66 -9.69 7.57 4.01
N ILE A 67 -10.83 7.68 3.32
CA ILE A 67 -10.88 8.08 1.90
C ILE A 67 -10.25 9.47 1.72
N LEU A 68 -10.66 10.45 2.52
CA LEU A 68 -10.12 11.82 2.43
C LEU A 68 -8.62 11.86 2.74
N PHE A 69 -8.20 11.11 3.75
CA PHE A 69 -6.79 11.00 4.09
C PHE A 69 -5.97 10.42 2.93
N GLN A 70 -6.46 9.37 2.28
CA GLN A 70 -5.78 8.75 1.14
C GLN A 70 -5.72 9.69 -0.07
N ILE A 71 -6.78 10.46 -0.34
CA ILE A 71 -6.76 11.50 -1.39
C ILE A 71 -5.63 12.52 -1.12
N ILE A 72 -5.42 12.90 0.13
CA ILE A 72 -4.33 13.80 0.52
C ILE A 72 -2.97 13.13 0.30
N LEU A 73 -2.80 11.87 0.69
CA LEU A 73 -1.57 11.12 0.46
C LEU A 73 -1.28 10.97 -1.05
N GLU A 74 -2.29 10.66 -1.85
CA GLU A 74 -2.18 10.56 -3.30
C GLU A 74 -1.75 11.87 -3.95
N PHE A 75 -2.27 13.00 -3.50
CA PHE A 75 -1.81 14.31 -3.97
C PHE A 75 -0.30 14.49 -3.78
N PHE A 76 0.27 14.02 -2.68
CA PHE A 76 1.70 14.10 -2.41
C PHE A 76 2.51 13.03 -3.15
N SER A 77 1.97 11.83 -3.33
CA SER A 77 2.62 10.73 -4.06
C SER A 77 2.46 10.84 -5.57
N LYS A 78 1.60 11.74 -6.06
CA LYS A 78 1.28 11.92 -7.49
C LYS A 78 0.80 10.61 -8.15
N GLY A 79 0.00 9.82 -7.44
CA GLY A 79 -0.58 8.59 -7.95
C GLY A 79 0.41 7.42 -8.09
N ALA A 80 1.54 7.44 -7.38
CA ALA A 80 2.52 6.35 -7.43
C ALA A 80 1.96 5.01 -6.93
N GLU A 81 1.00 5.05 -6.00
CA GLU A 81 0.27 3.88 -5.49
C GLU A 81 -0.55 3.16 -6.57
N HIS A 82 -0.94 3.87 -7.64
CA HIS A 82 -1.72 3.35 -8.75
C HIS A 82 -0.86 3.09 -10.00
N GLY A 83 0.45 3.21 -9.87
CA GLY A 83 1.38 3.00 -10.98
C GLY A 83 1.48 4.19 -11.95
N HIS A 84 0.84 5.33 -11.66
CA HIS A 84 0.96 6.56 -12.44
C HIS A 84 2.20 7.34 -12.03
N VAL A 85 3.36 6.86 -12.45
CA VAL A 85 4.60 7.58 -12.20
C VAL A 85 5.04 8.25 -13.49
N HIS A 86 4.68 9.54 -13.64
CA HIS A 86 5.07 10.36 -14.77
C HIS A 86 6.35 11.13 -14.45
N GLY A 87 7.42 10.81 -15.15
CA GLY A 87 8.67 11.57 -15.08
C GLY A 87 9.69 11.08 -16.11
N HIS A 88 10.04 11.95 -17.02
CA HIS A 88 11.23 11.83 -17.88
C HIS A 88 12.40 12.65 -17.33
N GLU A 89 12.22 13.29 -16.16
CA GLU A 89 13.26 14.11 -15.53
C GLU A 89 14.21 13.23 -14.73
N THR A 90 15.49 13.51 -14.87
CA THR A 90 16.52 12.87 -14.05
C THR A 90 16.39 13.32 -12.60
N MET A 91 16.32 12.37 -11.67
CA MET A 91 16.20 12.66 -10.23
C MET A 91 17.57 12.63 -9.57
N SER A 92 18.00 13.77 -9.03
CA SER A 92 19.24 13.85 -8.24
C SER A 92 19.04 13.46 -6.78
N HIS A 93 17.81 13.49 -6.27
CA HIS A 93 17.48 13.26 -4.87
C HIS A 93 16.22 12.40 -4.72
N ILE A 94 16.08 11.78 -3.54
CA ILE A 94 14.85 11.04 -3.17
C ILE A 94 13.66 12.01 -3.20
N PRO A 95 12.54 11.64 -3.86
CA PRO A 95 11.31 12.42 -3.83
C PRO A 95 10.62 12.25 -2.47
N TRP A 96 11.00 13.08 -1.49
CA TRP A 96 10.60 12.93 -0.09
C TRP A 96 9.09 12.91 0.14
N LEU A 97 8.32 13.69 -0.61
CA LEU A 97 6.86 13.69 -0.46
C LEU A 97 6.25 12.34 -0.86
N LEU A 98 6.69 11.79 -1.99
CA LEU A 98 6.30 10.46 -2.44
C LEU A 98 6.74 9.38 -1.43
N PHE A 99 7.99 9.50 -0.94
CA PHE A 99 8.53 8.54 0.03
C PHE A 99 7.70 8.50 1.32
N VAL A 100 7.46 9.66 1.93
CA VAL A 100 6.71 9.75 3.19
C VAL A 100 5.26 9.30 3.01
N SER A 101 4.62 9.71 1.91
CA SER A 101 3.24 9.33 1.57
C SER A 101 3.07 7.81 1.47
N LEU A 102 3.94 7.14 0.68
CA LEU A 102 3.93 5.68 0.54
C LEU A 102 4.26 4.96 1.85
N CYS A 103 5.19 5.49 2.64
CA CYS A 103 5.53 4.90 3.94
C CYS A 103 4.35 4.98 4.93
N ILE A 104 3.66 6.13 5.01
CA ILE A 104 2.47 6.30 5.87
C ILE A 104 1.36 5.34 5.42
N HIS A 105 1.08 5.29 4.11
CA HIS A 105 0.09 4.39 3.56
C HIS A 105 0.37 2.92 3.93
N ALA A 106 1.56 2.41 3.62
CA ALA A 106 1.95 1.04 3.91
C ALA A 106 1.97 0.73 5.42
N PHE A 107 2.31 1.71 6.25
CA PHE A 107 2.27 1.58 7.70
C PHE A 107 0.84 1.39 8.21
N LEU A 108 -0.11 2.20 7.72
CA LEU A 108 -1.51 2.12 8.13
C LEU A 108 -2.18 0.84 7.67
N GLU A 109 -1.89 0.35 6.47
CA GLU A 109 -2.38 -0.95 5.98
C GLU A 109 -1.97 -2.11 6.90
N GLY A 110 -0.88 -1.97 7.62
CA GLY A 110 -0.38 -2.98 8.54
C GLY A 110 -1.26 -3.19 9.77
N PHE A 111 -2.04 -2.20 10.20
CA PHE A 111 -2.79 -2.27 11.46
C PHE A 111 -3.80 -3.42 11.53
N PRO A 112 -4.71 -3.62 10.57
CA PRO A 112 -5.68 -4.71 10.64
C PRO A 112 -5.09 -6.10 10.34
N VAL A 113 -3.84 -6.19 9.87
CA VAL A 113 -3.19 -7.47 9.48
C VAL A 113 -3.04 -8.42 10.66
N SER A 114 -2.87 -7.90 11.89
CA SER A 114 -2.72 -8.71 13.11
C SER A 114 -3.92 -9.63 13.35
N HIS A 115 -5.11 -9.15 13.04
CA HIS A 115 -6.37 -9.88 13.23
C HIS A 115 -6.83 -10.61 11.96
N HIS A 116 -6.31 -10.22 10.77
CA HIS A 116 -6.75 -10.73 9.47
C HIS A 116 -5.61 -11.33 8.64
N HIS A 117 -5.34 -12.62 8.81
CA HIS A 117 -4.26 -13.30 8.06
C HIS A 117 -4.43 -13.22 6.53
N ASN A 118 -5.67 -13.26 6.02
CA ASN A 118 -5.94 -13.15 4.59
C ASN A 118 -5.61 -11.78 4.03
N LEU A 119 -5.71 -10.72 4.84
CA LEU A 119 -5.35 -9.36 4.44
C LEU A 119 -3.84 -9.22 4.16
N ALA A 120 -2.99 -9.90 4.95
CA ALA A 120 -1.55 -9.92 4.68
C ALA A 120 -1.21 -10.43 3.26
N LEU A 121 -1.94 -11.45 2.79
CA LEU A 121 -1.80 -11.95 1.43
C LEU A 121 -2.31 -10.94 0.40
N GLY A 122 -3.44 -10.29 0.65
CA GLY A 122 -3.99 -9.24 -0.22
C GLY A 122 -3.03 -8.08 -0.40
N ILE A 123 -2.50 -7.57 0.70
CA ILE A 123 -1.49 -6.49 0.69
C ILE A 123 -0.21 -6.95 -0.02
N ALA A 124 0.25 -8.18 0.22
CA ALA A 124 1.43 -8.72 -0.45
C ALA A 124 1.23 -8.79 -1.98
N ILE A 125 0.07 -9.28 -2.45
CA ILE A 125 -0.28 -9.32 -3.88
C ILE A 125 -0.32 -7.91 -4.47
N HIS A 126 -0.82 -6.92 -3.71
CA HIS A 126 -0.89 -5.53 -4.12
C HIS A 126 0.48 -4.85 -4.15
N HIS A 127 1.32 -5.08 -3.17
CA HIS A 127 2.66 -4.48 -3.09
C HIS A 127 3.62 -4.98 -4.18
N LEU A 128 3.43 -6.20 -4.71
CA LEU A 128 4.31 -6.77 -5.72
C LEU A 128 4.39 -5.91 -7.00
N PRO A 129 3.26 -5.60 -7.70
CA PRO A 129 3.29 -4.76 -8.88
C PRO A 129 3.76 -3.33 -8.59
N ILE A 130 3.38 -2.77 -7.44
CA ILE A 130 3.80 -1.43 -7.03
C ILE A 130 5.32 -1.38 -6.87
N ALA A 131 5.91 -2.36 -6.19
CA ALA A 131 7.36 -2.43 -6.00
C ALA A 131 8.11 -2.54 -7.35
N ILE A 132 7.58 -3.31 -8.31
CA ILE A 132 8.14 -3.42 -9.64
C ILE A 132 8.08 -2.07 -10.36
N ILE A 133 6.90 -1.44 -10.41
CA ILE A 133 6.66 -0.18 -11.12
C ILE A 133 7.52 0.94 -10.53
N LEU A 134 7.51 1.08 -9.21
CA LEU A 134 8.25 2.11 -8.49
C LEU A 134 9.77 1.97 -8.68
N THR A 135 10.28 0.74 -8.60
CA THR A 135 11.70 0.46 -8.85
C THR A 135 12.09 0.80 -10.30
N MET A 136 11.29 0.39 -11.28
CA MET A 136 11.52 0.70 -12.68
C MET A 136 11.48 2.21 -12.95
N PHE A 137 10.56 2.92 -12.30
CA PHE A 137 10.48 4.37 -12.37
C PHE A 137 11.78 5.02 -11.87
N PHE A 138 12.26 4.67 -10.68
CA PHE A 138 13.50 5.23 -10.13
C PHE A 138 14.73 4.91 -10.98
N ILE A 139 14.81 3.71 -11.54
CA ILE A 139 15.89 3.33 -12.47
C ILE A 139 15.85 4.21 -13.73
N ASN A 140 14.65 4.41 -14.30
CA ASN A 140 14.48 5.24 -15.51
C ASN A 140 14.76 6.73 -15.22
N ALA A 141 14.43 7.20 -14.04
CA ALA A 141 14.75 8.55 -13.54
C ALA A 141 16.22 8.73 -13.13
N GLN A 142 17.05 7.69 -13.29
CA GLN A 142 18.48 7.69 -12.95
C GLN A 142 18.78 8.03 -11.46
N LEU A 143 17.86 7.73 -10.56
CA LEU A 143 18.10 7.88 -9.13
C LEU A 143 19.25 6.96 -8.68
N ASP A 144 20.06 7.43 -7.74
CA ASP A 144 21.18 6.63 -7.20
C ASP A 144 20.71 5.28 -6.65
N LYS A 145 21.46 4.23 -6.95
CA LYS A 145 21.10 2.84 -6.57
C LYS A 145 20.98 2.66 -5.05
N LYS A 146 21.80 3.37 -4.26
CA LYS A 146 21.72 3.34 -2.79
C LYS A 146 20.42 4.00 -2.32
N ALA A 147 20.01 5.10 -2.96
CA ALA A 147 18.75 5.77 -2.66
C ALA A 147 17.54 4.90 -3.00
N ILE A 148 17.57 4.20 -4.15
CA ILE A 148 16.51 3.23 -4.51
C ILE A 148 16.45 2.10 -3.47
N PHE A 149 17.58 1.52 -3.12
CA PHE A 149 17.65 0.44 -2.13
C PHE A 149 17.10 0.90 -0.77
N PHE A 150 17.54 2.05 -0.28
CA PHE A 150 17.05 2.64 0.97
C PHE A 150 15.54 2.84 0.95
N PHE A 151 15.03 3.43 -0.14
CA PHE A 151 13.59 3.65 -0.32
C PHE A 151 12.80 2.33 -0.24
N MET A 152 13.21 1.34 -1.03
CA MET A 152 12.48 0.07 -1.14
C MET A 152 12.54 -0.76 0.16
N ILE A 153 13.66 -0.75 0.88
CA ILE A 153 13.79 -1.42 2.18
C ILE A 153 12.91 -0.74 3.22
N THR A 154 12.94 0.58 3.29
CA THR A 154 12.10 1.32 4.25
C THR A 154 10.62 1.08 3.97
N PHE A 155 10.19 1.19 2.71
CA PHE A 155 8.83 0.89 2.29
C PHE A 155 8.42 -0.54 2.66
N ALA A 156 9.27 -1.54 2.41
CA ALA A 156 9.01 -2.94 2.73
C ALA A 156 8.78 -3.19 4.24
N VAL A 157 9.45 -2.44 5.11
CA VAL A 157 9.36 -2.59 6.58
C VAL A 157 8.11 -1.93 7.15
N MET A 158 7.50 -0.96 6.45
CA MET A 158 6.41 -0.16 7.02
C MET A 158 5.17 -1.00 7.37
N THR A 159 4.72 -1.91 6.52
CA THR A 159 3.56 -2.76 6.80
C THR A 159 3.79 -3.69 8.01
N PRO A 160 4.90 -4.44 8.09
CA PRO A 160 5.22 -5.20 9.30
C PRO A 160 5.32 -4.33 10.56
N LEU A 161 5.88 -3.12 10.44
CA LEU A 161 5.99 -2.20 11.56
C LEU A 161 4.60 -1.76 12.07
N GLY A 162 3.67 -1.45 11.16
CA GLY A 162 2.28 -1.14 11.52
C GLY A 162 1.60 -2.30 12.23
N THR A 163 1.78 -3.53 11.73
CA THR A 163 1.23 -4.74 12.36
C THR A 163 1.80 -4.97 13.77
N ILE A 164 3.12 -4.87 13.91
CA ILE A 164 3.79 -5.01 15.22
C ILE A 164 3.29 -3.95 16.20
N LEU A 165 3.17 -2.69 15.76
CA LEU A 165 2.71 -1.62 16.62
C LEU A 165 1.26 -1.85 17.08
N SER A 166 0.39 -2.36 16.18
CA SER A 166 -0.98 -2.76 16.50
C SER A 166 -1.02 -3.83 17.58
N ASP A 167 -0.15 -4.86 17.50
CA ASP A 167 -0.13 -5.97 18.45
C ASP A 167 0.40 -5.58 19.84
N TYR A 168 1.42 -4.70 19.88
CA TYR A 168 2.13 -4.41 21.13
C TYR A 168 1.62 -3.17 21.89
N LEU A 169 0.75 -2.35 21.30
CA LEU A 169 0.19 -1.18 21.97
C LEU A 169 -1.26 -1.42 22.39
N PRO A 170 -1.52 -1.74 23.68
CA PRO A 170 -2.88 -2.04 24.17
C PRO A 170 -3.88 -0.91 23.95
N ILE A 171 -3.40 0.34 23.90
CA ILE A 171 -4.26 1.50 23.65
C ILE A 171 -4.90 1.45 22.26
N LEU A 172 -4.21 0.88 21.25
CA LEU A 172 -4.72 0.76 19.90
C LEU A 172 -5.84 -0.29 19.80
N ASN A 173 -5.81 -1.32 20.65
CA ASN A 173 -6.87 -2.32 20.69
C ASN A 173 -8.22 -1.71 21.10
N ASN A 174 -8.23 -0.64 21.90
CA ASN A 174 -9.46 0.05 22.29
C ASN A 174 -10.11 0.79 21.11
N TYR A 175 -9.33 1.16 20.10
CA TYR A 175 -9.75 1.89 18.89
C TYR A 175 -9.58 1.05 17.61
N TYR A 176 -9.51 -0.28 17.76
CA TYR A 176 -9.23 -1.18 16.65
C TYR A 176 -10.24 -1.01 15.50
N ASN A 177 -11.54 -0.95 15.82
CA ASN A 177 -12.60 -0.82 14.82
C ASN A 177 -12.55 0.53 14.09
N GLU A 178 -12.26 1.62 14.80
CA GLU A 178 -12.13 2.96 14.23
C GLU A 178 -10.90 3.05 13.31
N ILE A 179 -9.76 2.52 13.75
CA ILE A 179 -8.54 2.48 12.95
C ILE A 179 -8.75 1.60 11.71
N THR A 180 -9.34 0.42 11.87
CA THR A 180 -9.66 -0.48 10.76
C THR A 180 -10.65 0.17 9.79
N ALA A 181 -11.64 0.95 10.28
CA ALA A 181 -12.54 1.70 9.42
C ALA A 181 -11.81 2.77 8.59
N VAL A 182 -10.84 3.48 9.17
CA VAL A 182 -9.97 4.40 8.41
C VAL A 182 -9.19 3.64 7.34
N VAL A 183 -8.60 2.49 7.67
CA VAL A 183 -7.86 1.65 6.71
C VAL A 183 -8.79 1.16 5.60
N ILE A 184 -10.02 0.75 5.89
CA ILE A 184 -11.03 0.40 4.88
C ILE A 184 -11.22 1.55 3.89
N GLY A 185 -11.33 2.78 4.38
CA GLY A 185 -11.45 3.97 3.52
C GLY A 185 -10.24 4.16 2.60
N ILE A 186 -9.03 3.98 3.13
CA ILE A 186 -7.78 4.01 2.37
C ILE A 186 -7.80 2.94 1.28
N LEU A 187 -8.10 1.68 1.63
CA LEU A 187 -8.13 0.55 0.71
C LEU A 187 -9.22 0.70 -0.36
N PHE A 188 -10.39 1.26 -0.03
CA PHE A 188 -11.44 1.56 -1.00
C PHE A 188 -10.97 2.56 -2.05
N HIS A 189 -10.37 3.65 -1.63
CA HIS A 189 -9.87 4.66 -2.55
C HIS A 189 -8.82 4.08 -3.50
N ILE A 190 -7.79 3.44 -2.97
CA ILE A 190 -6.71 2.86 -3.77
C ILE A 190 -7.23 1.80 -4.73
N SER A 191 -8.02 0.84 -4.23
CA SER A 191 -8.52 -0.25 -5.06
C SER A 191 -9.39 0.26 -6.19
N SER A 192 -10.28 1.25 -5.92
CA SER A 192 -11.14 1.83 -6.95
C SER A 192 -10.31 2.59 -7.99
N THR A 193 -9.37 3.44 -7.57
CA THR A 193 -8.51 4.18 -8.48
C THR A 193 -7.69 3.24 -9.37
N ILE A 194 -7.10 2.19 -8.81
CA ILE A 194 -6.38 1.17 -9.58
C ILE A 194 -7.28 0.51 -10.63
N ILE A 195 -8.50 0.12 -10.26
CA ILE A 195 -9.42 -0.58 -11.18
C ILE A 195 -9.84 0.33 -12.34
N PHE A 196 -10.11 1.59 -12.07
CA PHE A 196 -10.63 2.53 -13.08
C PHE A 196 -9.53 3.20 -13.92
N GLU A 197 -8.30 3.26 -13.43
CA GLU A 197 -7.20 3.96 -14.11
C GLU A 197 -6.14 3.02 -14.72
N SER A 198 -6.19 1.71 -14.44
CA SER A 198 -5.28 0.71 -15.05
C SER A 198 -5.71 0.20 -16.46
#